data_a0ee0670521adfa17342e2cc98df739a
#
_entry.id   a0ee0670521adfa17342e2cc98df739a
#
_cell.length_a   1.000
_cell.length_b   1.000
_cell.length_c   1.000
_cell.angle_alpha   90.00
_cell.angle_beta   90.00
_cell.angle_gamma   90.00
#
_symmetry.space_group_name_H-M   'P 1'
#
loop_
_entity.id
_entity.type
_entity.pdbx_description
1 polymer ?
#
loop_
_entity_poly.entity_id
_entity_poly.type
_entity_poly.pdbx_seq_one_letter_code
_entity_poly.pdbx_strand_id
1 'polypeptide(L)'
;LSTDFLLEFSSFLLKSNALKFGAFTLSSGKPSPYYIDLRMLPSFPQHFKLVINELHAAAKKVNFDSIASVPTSGLVFGSALAYEMSKPFVYVRKESKGYGTGKVVEGHLPFGARVMIVDDVATTGMSVSKAVEIIRANGCVVEDVIAVVSRQEGAEDLLKEMGVNLTALTTIQDITRTLHQAGLVDESTLDAVIKQIAGSGEYEAD
;
A
#
# COMPACT_ATOMS: atom_id res chain seq x y z
N LEU A 1 7.84 6.55 -12.03
CA LEU A 1 8.26 7.62 -11.09
C LEU A 1 9.50 8.33 -11.60
N SER A 2 9.65 9.62 -11.25
CA SER A 2 10.89 10.34 -11.51
C SER A 2 11.96 9.95 -10.46
N THR A 3 13.22 10.00 -10.88
CA THR A 3 14.36 9.76 -9.96
C THR A 3 14.36 10.75 -8.80
N ASP A 4 13.96 12.01 -9.08
CA ASP A 4 13.88 13.07 -8.08
C ASP A 4 12.85 12.77 -6.99
N PHE A 5 11.64 12.29 -7.37
CA PHE A 5 10.64 11.85 -6.41
C PHE A 5 11.17 10.74 -5.51
N LEU A 6 11.77 9.71 -6.11
CA LEU A 6 12.23 8.55 -5.36
C LEU A 6 13.30 8.92 -4.33
N LEU A 7 14.26 9.78 -4.71
CA LEU A 7 15.29 10.27 -3.78
C LEU A 7 14.70 11.14 -2.67
N GLU A 8 13.82 12.08 -3.00
CA GLU A 8 13.17 12.96 -2.03
C GLU A 8 12.34 12.15 -1.04
N PHE A 9 11.49 11.27 -1.54
CA PHE A 9 10.61 10.43 -0.71
C PHE A 9 11.41 9.47 0.18
N SER A 10 12.40 8.77 -0.37
CA SER A 10 13.25 7.84 0.39
C SER A 10 14.02 8.57 1.50
N SER A 11 14.61 9.72 1.18
CA SER A 11 15.34 10.55 2.15
C SER A 11 14.42 11.07 3.25
N PHE A 12 13.19 11.48 2.90
CA PHE A 12 12.19 11.89 3.87
C PHE A 12 11.80 10.74 4.81
N LEU A 13 11.53 9.54 4.26
CA LEU A 13 11.17 8.37 5.08
C LEU A 13 12.24 8.05 6.12
N LEU A 14 13.52 8.11 5.75
CA LEU A 14 14.63 7.87 6.66
C LEU A 14 14.74 8.98 7.71
N LYS A 15 14.74 10.25 7.31
CA LYS A 15 14.90 11.41 8.21
C LYS A 15 13.75 11.56 9.20
N SER A 16 12.52 11.23 8.78
CA SER A 16 11.32 11.29 9.64
C SER A 16 11.16 10.08 10.54
N ASN A 17 12.02 9.07 10.43
CA ASN A 17 11.87 7.77 11.08
C ASN A 17 10.61 6.99 10.64
N ALA A 18 10.00 7.33 9.51
CA ALA A 18 8.96 6.53 8.87
C ALA A 18 9.53 5.22 8.30
N LEU A 19 10.82 5.23 7.94
CA LEU A 19 11.60 4.04 7.62
C LEU A 19 12.79 3.95 8.59
N LYS A 20 12.95 2.78 9.19
CA LYS A 20 14.05 2.47 10.11
C LYS A 20 14.69 1.16 9.70
N PHE A 21 16.00 1.08 9.75
CA PHE A 21 16.77 -0.14 9.57
C PHE A 21 17.27 -0.67 10.93
N GLY A 22 17.29 -1.99 11.08
CA GLY A 22 17.67 -2.68 12.33
C GLY A 22 16.89 -3.97 12.50
N ALA A 23 16.96 -4.59 13.66
CA ALA A 23 16.23 -5.81 13.98
C ALA A 23 14.83 -5.47 14.53
N PHE A 24 13.80 -5.82 13.77
CA PHE A 24 12.38 -5.64 14.14
C PHE A 24 11.66 -6.98 14.11
N THR A 25 10.57 -7.08 14.89
CA THR A 25 9.61 -8.17 14.81
C THR A 25 8.30 -7.61 14.25
N LEU A 26 7.82 -8.17 13.14
CA LEU A 26 6.56 -7.76 12.51
C LEU A 26 5.36 -8.27 13.33
N SER A 27 4.17 -7.75 13.04
CA SER A 27 2.91 -8.22 13.66
C SER A 27 2.63 -9.72 13.39
N SER A 28 3.19 -10.27 12.33
CA SER A 28 3.17 -11.71 12.02
C SER A 28 4.10 -12.56 12.90
N GLY A 29 4.94 -11.93 13.75
CA GLY A 29 6.00 -12.59 14.52
C GLY A 29 7.30 -12.83 13.71
N LYS A 30 7.32 -12.56 12.41
CA LYS A 30 8.52 -12.73 11.56
C LYS A 30 9.55 -11.62 11.85
N PRO A 31 10.86 -11.94 11.83
CA PRO A 31 11.91 -10.92 11.90
C PRO A 31 11.94 -10.10 10.62
N SER A 32 12.35 -8.83 10.73
CA SER A 32 12.56 -7.94 9.60
C SER A 32 13.75 -7.01 9.84
N PRO A 33 14.62 -6.76 8.82
CA PRO A 33 15.75 -5.85 8.95
C PRO A 33 15.34 -4.38 8.82
N TYR A 34 14.05 -4.10 8.66
CA TYR A 34 13.51 -2.74 8.57
C TYR A 34 12.08 -2.68 9.11
N TYR A 35 11.68 -1.47 9.45
CA TYR A 35 10.31 -1.12 9.80
C TYR A 35 9.88 0.10 8.99
N ILE A 36 8.72 0.04 8.33
CA ILE A 36 8.14 1.14 7.56
C ILE A 36 6.75 1.48 8.10
N ASP A 37 6.49 2.78 8.31
CA ASP A 37 5.21 3.30 8.81
C ASP A 37 4.88 4.64 8.12
N LEU A 38 3.94 4.60 7.20
CA LEU A 38 3.49 5.77 6.46
C LEU A 38 2.37 6.56 7.16
N ARG A 39 1.88 6.10 8.33
CA ARG A 39 0.77 6.75 9.06
C ARG A 39 1.11 8.17 9.52
N MET A 40 2.39 8.46 9.69
CA MET A 40 2.84 9.80 10.05
C MET A 40 2.92 10.78 8.86
N LEU A 41 2.88 10.29 7.61
CA LEU A 41 3.08 11.12 6.42
C LEU A 41 2.12 12.31 6.31
N PRO A 42 0.83 12.20 6.68
CA PRO A 42 -0.11 13.33 6.67
C PRO A 42 0.28 14.49 7.59
N SER A 43 1.13 14.24 8.60
CA SER A 43 1.68 15.31 9.46
C SER A 43 2.74 16.16 8.76
N PHE A 44 3.14 15.78 7.53
CA PHE A 44 4.10 16.48 6.68
C PHE A 44 3.44 16.87 5.36
N PRO A 45 2.66 17.97 5.31
CA PRO A 45 1.76 18.27 4.19
C PRO A 45 2.44 18.31 2.83
N GLN A 46 3.68 18.77 2.75
CA GLN A 46 4.42 18.86 1.49
C GLN A 46 4.73 17.47 0.92
N HIS A 47 5.27 16.54 1.75
CA HIS A 47 5.57 15.18 1.34
C HIS A 47 4.30 14.35 1.13
N PHE A 48 3.27 14.59 1.93
CA PHE A 48 1.97 13.95 1.72
C PHE A 48 1.38 14.34 0.37
N LYS A 49 1.38 15.64 0.03
CA LYS A 49 0.92 16.13 -1.28
C LYS A 49 1.74 15.53 -2.43
N LEU A 50 3.06 15.41 -2.26
CA LEU A 50 3.93 14.78 -3.24
C LEU A 50 3.45 13.34 -3.55
N VAL A 51 3.19 12.54 -2.51
CA VAL A 51 2.71 11.16 -2.65
C VAL A 51 1.30 11.12 -3.27
N ILE A 52 0.39 12.00 -2.86
CA ILE A 52 -0.97 12.05 -3.46
C ILE A 52 -0.89 12.40 -4.95
N ASN A 53 0.00 13.29 -5.38
CA ASN A 53 0.21 13.60 -6.79
C ASN A 53 0.68 12.38 -7.59
N GLU A 54 1.58 11.57 -7.05
CA GLU A 54 2.05 10.34 -7.71
C GLU A 54 0.95 9.26 -7.75
N LEU A 55 0.18 9.10 -6.66
CA LEU A 55 -1.00 8.23 -6.64
C LEU A 55 -2.02 8.68 -7.70
N HIS A 56 -2.26 9.99 -7.83
CA HIS A 56 -3.14 10.55 -8.84
C HIS A 56 -2.65 10.23 -10.27
N ALA A 57 -1.34 10.40 -10.52
CA ALA A 57 -0.75 10.07 -11.82
C ALA A 57 -0.86 8.58 -12.16
N ALA A 58 -0.70 7.70 -11.15
CA ALA A 58 -0.90 6.26 -11.31
C ALA A 58 -2.38 5.92 -11.56
N ALA A 59 -3.29 6.49 -10.77
CA ALA A 59 -4.72 6.25 -10.86
C ALA A 59 -5.34 6.69 -12.20
N LYS A 60 -4.80 7.73 -12.84
CA LYS A 60 -5.22 8.16 -14.19
C LYS A 60 -5.04 7.09 -15.28
N LYS A 61 -4.22 6.09 -15.04
CA LYS A 61 -3.98 4.99 -15.97
C LYS A 61 -4.96 3.84 -15.80
N VAL A 62 -5.81 3.91 -14.77
CA VAL A 62 -6.78 2.89 -14.39
C VAL A 62 -8.21 3.38 -14.68
N ASN A 63 -9.07 2.47 -15.12
CA ASN A 63 -10.48 2.78 -15.34
C ASN A 63 -11.31 2.34 -14.13
N PHE A 64 -11.83 3.30 -13.35
CA PHE A 64 -12.64 3.05 -12.17
C PHE A 64 -13.68 4.13 -11.92
N ASP A 65 -14.73 3.77 -11.19
CA ASP A 65 -15.83 4.65 -10.80
C ASP A 65 -15.68 5.17 -9.38
N SER A 66 -15.15 4.32 -8.48
CA SER A 66 -15.01 4.59 -7.03
C SER A 66 -13.66 4.15 -6.51
N ILE A 67 -13.21 4.79 -5.44
CA ILE A 67 -12.01 4.38 -4.70
C ILE A 67 -12.44 3.70 -3.41
N ALA A 68 -11.78 2.59 -3.07
CA ALA A 68 -11.93 1.93 -1.78
C ALA A 68 -10.60 1.90 -1.03
N SER A 69 -10.65 1.75 0.29
CA SER A 69 -9.45 1.53 1.10
C SER A 69 -9.72 0.59 2.27
N VAL A 70 -8.61 0.08 2.82
CA VAL A 70 -8.62 -0.76 4.03
C VAL A 70 -8.16 0.06 5.24
N PRO A 71 -8.85 0.01 6.39
CA PRO A 71 -8.36 0.63 7.61
C PRO A 71 -7.04 0.01 8.08
N THR A 72 -6.13 0.80 8.66
CA THR A 72 -6.30 2.18 9.10
C THR A 72 -5.59 3.16 8.16
N SER A 73 -4.38 2.85 7.74
CA SER A 73 -3.52 3.76 6.99
C SER A 73 -4.02 4.01 5.57
N GLY A 74 -4.48 2.98 4.88
CA GLY A 74 -5.03 3.11 3.53
C GLY A 74 -6.15 4.15 3.42
N LEU A 75 -6.96 4.34 4.49
CA LEU A 75 -8.01 5.36 4.53
C LEU A 75 -7.50 6.75 4.24
N VAL A 76 -6.34 7.10 4.78
CA VAL A 76 -5.79 8.45 4.66
C VAL A 76 -5.41 8.77 3.23
N PHE A 77 -4.74 7.83 2.56
CA PHE A 77 -4.31 7.97 1.18
C PHE A 77 -5.49 7.88 0.21
N GLY A 78 -6.36 6.89 0.39
CA GLY A 78 -7.53 6.71 -0.49
C GLY A 78 -8.52 7.85 -0.39
N SER A 79 -8.82 8.40 0.80
CA SER A 79 -9.73 9.54 0.95
C SER A 79 -9.14 10.82 0.37
N ALA A 80 -7.85 11.07 0.55
CA ALA A 80 -7.19 12.23 -0.03
C ALA A 80 -7.16 12.15 -1.57
N LEU A 81 -6.85 10.97 -2.11
CA LEU A 81 -6.87 10.74 -3.56
C LEU A 81 -8.28 10.88 -4.13
N ALA A 82 -9.29 10.33 -3.46
CA ALA A 82 -10.68 10.43 -3.89
C ALA A 82 -11.16 11.88 -3.94
N TYR A 83 -10.81 12.67 -2.92
CA TYR A 83 -11.08 14.11 -2.90
C TYR A 83 -10.40 14.83 -4.06
N GLU A 84 -9.10 14.60 -4.28
CA GLU A 84 -8.32 15.22 -5.35
C GLU A 84 -8.87 14.86 -6.75
N MET A 85 -9.35 13.63 -6.94
CA MET A 85 -9.90 13.15 -8.20
C MET A 85 -11.41 13.41 -8.36
N SER A 86 -12.07 13.96 -7.36
CA SER A 86 -13.54 14.11 -7.31
C SER A 86 -14.26 12.77 -7.56
N LYS A 87 -13.76 11.68 -6.96
CA LYS A 87 -14.32 10.34 -7.07
C LYS A 87 -15.01 9.92 -5.76
N PRO A 88 -16.08 9.10 -5.84
CA PRO A 88 -16.68 8.48 -4.68
C PRO A 88 -15.66 7.66 -3.89
N PHE A 89 -15.81 7.68 -2.55
CA PHE A 89 -14.94 6.94 -1.64
C PHE A 89 -15.76 6.03 -0.72
N VAL A 90 -15.29 4.79 -0.58
CA VAL A 90 -15.83 3.79 0.37
C VAL A 90 -14.66 3.16 1.13
N TYR A 91 -14.95 2.48 2.24
CA TYR A 91 -13.93 1.66 2.89
C TYR A 91 -14.50 0.37 3.43
N VAL A 92 -13.63 -0.66 3.45
CA VAL A 92 -13.96 -1.99 3.95
C VAL A 92 -13.47 -2.10 5.39
N ARG A 93 -14.36 -2.39 6.33
CA ARG A 93 -14.01 -2.56 7.74
C ARG A 93 -13.31 -3.90 7.97
N LYS A 94 -12.45 -3.95 8.98
CA LYS A 94 -11.79 -5.21 9.38
C LYS A 94 -12.77 -6.22 9.99
N GLU A 95 -13.82 -5.73 10.65
CA GLU A 95 -14.82 -6.55 11.36
C GLU A 95 -16.23 -6.03 11.08
N SER A 96 -17.21 -6.94 11.03
CA SER A 96 -18.62 -6.57 11.00
C SER A 96 -19.04 -6.00 12.37
N LYS A 97 -19.89 -4.97 12.36
CA LYS A 97 -20.54 -4.52 13.60
C LYS A 97 -21.45 -5.65 14.12
N GLY A 98 -21.31 -6.04 15.37
CA GLY A 98 -22.28 -6.90 16.04
C GLY A 98 -23.65 -6.26 16.27
N TYR A 99 -23.84 -5.00 15.82
CA TYR A 99 -25.06 -4.20 15.92
C TYR A 99 -25.22 -3.26 14.71
N GLY A 100 -26.44 -2.80 14.44
CA GLY A 100 -26.77 -1.93 13.30
C GLY A 100 -27.03 -2.73 12.03
N THR A 101 -26.61 -2.22 10.87
CA THR A 101 -26.89 -2.84 9.56
C THR A 101 -26.00 -4.04 9.23
N GLY A 102 -25.03 -4.37 10.07
CA GLY A 102 -24.04 -5.43 9.81
C GLY A 102 -23.16 -5.22 8.57
N LYS A 103 -23.25 -4.07 7.93
CA LYS A 103 -22.49 -3.77 6.70
C LYS A 103 -21.00 -3.69 6.99
N VAL A 104 -20.22 -4.34 6.14
CA VAL A 104 -18.76 -4.33 6.17
C VAL A 104 -18.19 -3.23 5.28
N VAL A 105 -18.94 -2.78 4.28
CA VAL A 105 -18.58 -1.65 3.41
C VAL A 105 -19.29 -0.39 3.89
N GLU A 106 -18.55 0.64 4.20
CA GLU A 106 -19.06 1.96 4.58
C GLU A 106 -18.95 2.93 3.41
N GLY A 107 -20.03 3.68 3.18
CA GLY A 107 -20.22 4.58 2.05
C GLY A 107 -21.27 4.03 1.07
N HIS A 108 -21.42 4.71 -0.07
CA HIS A 108 -22.35 4.31 -1.14
C HIS A 108 -21.58 3.64 -2.26
N LEU A 109 -21.89 2.38 -2.52
CA LEU A 109 -21.25 1.56 -3.54
C LEU A 109 -22.33 1.04 -4.51
N PRO A 110 -22.47 1.63 -5.73
CA PRO A 110 -23.43 1.19 -6.73
C PRO A 110 -23.09 -0.22 -7.22
N PHE A 111 -24.14 -1.03 -7.46
CA PHE A 111 -23.98 -2.34 -8.08
C PHE A 111 -23.32 -2.20 -9.47
N GLY A 112 -22.37 -3.07 -9.78
CA GLY A 112 -21.62 -3.05 -11.04
C GLY A 112 -20.50 -2.01 -11.11
N ALA A 113 -20.30 -1.17 -10.07
CA ALA A 113 -19.23 -0.18 -10.06
C ALA A 113 -17.86 -0.85 -10.15
N ARG A 114 -16.95 -0.23 -10.91
CA ARG A 114 -15.52 -0.58 -10.95
C ARG A 114 -14.82 0.14 -9.78
N VAL A 115 -14.21 -0.61 -8.90
CA VAL A 115 -13.61 -0.09 -7.69
C VAL A 115 -12.11 -0.32 -7.72
N MET A 116 -11.34 0.74 -7.60
CA MET A 116 -9.90 0.69 -7.39
C MET A 116 -9.62 0.74 -5.88
N ILE A 117 -8.79 -0.17 -5.38
CA ILE A 117 -8.38 -0.14 -3.97
C ILE A 117 -7.08 0.64 -3.83
N VAL A 118 -7.00 1.48 -2.79
CA VAL A 118 -5.79 2.24 -2.43
C VAL A 118 -5.34 1.84 -1.03
N ASP A 119 -4.07 1.47 -0.90
CA ASP A 119 -3.44 1.17 0.39
C ASP A 119 -2.11 1.92 0.55
N ASP A 120 -1.59 2.00 1.76
CA ASP A 120 -0.29 2.61 2.04
C ASP A 120 0.87 1.65 1.75
N VAL A 121 0.87 0.47 2.35
CA VAL A 121 1.95 -0.52 2.25
C VAL A 121 1.39 -1.90 1.93
N ALA A 122 1.73 -2.40 0.75
CA ALA A 122 1.43 -3.78 0.38
C ALA A 122 2.51 -4.72 0.94
N THR A 123 2.11 -5.66 1.81
CA THR A 123 2.99 -6.68 2.41
C THR A 123 2.69 -8.05 1.81
N THR A 124 1.84 -8.82 2.46
CA THR A 124 1.35 -10.13 1.97
C THR A 124 0.08 -10.02 1.14
N GLY A 125 -0.55 -8.85 1.10
CA GLY A 125 -1.81 -8.65 0.38
C GLY A 125 -3.08 -9.14 1.10
N MET A 126 -2.97 -9.82 2.25
CA MET A 126 -4.11 -10.43 2.95
C MET A 126 -5.25 -9.45 3.32
N SER A 127 -4.93 -8.22 3.72
CA SER A 127 -5.96 -7.23 4.04
C SER A 127 -6.69 -6.74 2.80
N VAL A 128 -5.93 -6.55 1.72
CA VAL A 128 -6.44 -6.08 0.43
C VAL A 128 -7.25 -7.20 -0.26
N SER A 129 -6.77 -8.46 -0.22
CA SER A 129 -7.49 -9.60 -0.81
C SER A 129 -8.87 -9.78 -0.19
N LYS A 130 -8.98 -9.69 1.14
CA LYS A 130 -10.28 -9.68 1.82
C LYS A 130 -11.20 -8.53 1.38
N ALA A 131 -10.62 -7.35 1.18
CA ALA A 131 -11.39 -6.21 0.68
C ALA A 131 -11.89 -6.44 -0.75
N VAL A 132 -11.06 -7.04 -1.62
CA VAL A 132 -11.45 -7.45 -2.98
C VAL A 132 -12.65 -8.40 -2.93
N GLU A 133 -12.58 -9.46 -2.10
CA GLU A 133 -13.67 -10.43 -1.95
C GLU A 133 -14.98 -9.77 -1.49
N ILE A 134 -14.90 -8.91 -0.46
CA ILE A 134 -16.06 -8.21 0.08
C ILE A 134 -16.69 -7.27 -0.95
N ILE A 135 -15.88 -6.50 -1.66
CA ILE A 135 -16.37 -5.57 -2.69
C ILE A 135 -17.02 -6.36 -3.85
N ARG A 136 -16.39 -7.44 -4.30
CA ARG A 136 -16.94 -8.33 -5.33
C ARG A 136 -18.23 -9.02 -4.89
N ALA A 137 -18.32 -9.44 -3.62
CA ALA A 137 -19.57 -10.01 -3.04
C ALA A 137 -20.72 -8.99 -2.97
N ASN A 138 -20.42 -7.69 -3.00
CA ASN A 138 -21.43 -6.62 -3.15
C ASN A 138 -21.78 -6.30 -4.61
N GLY A 139 -21.38 -7.15 -5.57
CA GLY A 139 -21.72 -7.03 -6.97
C GLY A 139 -20.91 -5.99 -7.74
N CYS A 140 -19.75 -5.64 -7.25
CA CYS A 140 -18.83 -4.70 -7.88
C CYS A 140 -17.63 -5.41 -8.52
N VAL A 141 -16.87 -4.68 -9.32
CA VAL A 141 -15.67 -5.16 -10.01
C VAL A 141 -14.44 -4.55 -9.37
N VAL A 142 -13.43 -5.37 -9.06
CA VAL A 142 -12.11 -4.92 -8.60
C VAL A 142 -11.05 -5.58 -9.47
N GLU A 143 -10.32 -4.78 -10.21
CA GLU A 143 -9.24 -5.24 -11.11
C GLU A 143 -7.90 -4.59 -10.78
N ASP A 144 -7.91 -3.49 -10.01
CA ASP A 144 -6.71 -2.72 -9.73
C ASP A 144 -6.60 -2.33 -8.25
N VAL A 145 -5.40 -2.45 -7.75
CA VAL A 145 -4.94 -1.99 -6.44
C VAL A 145 -3.74 -1.06 -6.65
N ILE A 146 -3.73 0.07 -5.97
CA ILE A 146 -2.56 0.95 -5.94
C ILE A 146 -2.08 1.08 -4.50
N ALA A 147 -0.78 0.85 -4.28
CA ALA A 147 -0.12 1.05 -2.99
C ALA A 147 0.98 2.11 -3.09
N VAL A 148 1.28 2.81 -2.01
CA VAL A 148 2.42 3.73 -1.99
C VAL A 148 3.73 2.94 -2.02
N VAL A 149 3.87 1.92 -1.19
CA VAL A 149 5.08 1.08 -1.12
C VAL A 149 4.71 -0.40 -1.17
N SER A 150 5.41 -1.17 -2.00
CA SER A 150 5.41 -2.63 -1.90
C SER A 150 6.61 -3.11 -1.08
N ARG A 151 6.37 -4.04 -0.15
CA ARG A 151 7.42 -4.74 0.58
C ARG A 151 7.95 -5.95 -0.19
N GLN A 152 7.29 -6.32 -1.30
CA GLN A 152 7.65 -7.48 -2.12
C GLN A 152 7.61 -8.80 -1.31
N GLU A 153 6.61 -8.96 -0.46
CA GLU A 153 6.43 -10.11 0.43
C GLU A 153 5.16 -10.92 0.06
N GLY A 154 4.88 -11.07 -1.24
CA GLY A 154 3.83 -11.95 -1.78
C GLY A 154 2.52 -11.27 -2.17
N ALA A 155 2.31 -9.96 -1.90
CA ALA A 155 1.06 -9.26 -2.27
C ALA A 155 0.78 -9.28 -3.77
N GLU A 156 1.81 -9.14 -4.59
CA GLU A 156 1.73 -9.15 -6.05
C GLU A 156 1.17 -10.49 -6.56
N ASP A 157 1.70 -11.59 -6.07
CA ASP A 157 1.32 -12.95 -6.51
C ASP A 157 -0.10 -13.27 -6.03
N LEU A 158 -0.39 -13.03 -4.75
CA LEU A 158 -1.73 -13.26 -4.19
C LEU A 158 -2.82 -12.48 -4.97
N LEU A 159 -2.60 -11.22 -5.27
CA LEU A 159 -3.58 -10.41 -5.99
C LEU A 159 -3.67 -10.81 -7.46
N LYS A 160 -2.57 -11.20 -8.08
CA LYS A 160 -2.55 -11.71 -9.46
C LYS A 160 -3.35 -13.00 -9.60
N GLU A 161 -3.28 -13.92 -8.64
CA GLU A 161 -4.11 -15.15 -8.60
C GLU A 161 -5.61 -14.82 -8.54
N MET A 162 -5.97 -13.69 -7.92
CA MET A 162 -7.34 -13.19 -7.89
C MET A 162 -7.74 -12.41 -9.16
N GLY A 163 -6.86 -12.28 -10.16
CA GLY A 163 -7.07 -11.46 -11.34
C GLY A 163 -7.09 -9.96 -11.02
N VAL A 164 -6.28 -9.52 -10.06
CA VAL A 164 -6.14 -8.13 -9.64
C VAL A 164 -4.72 -7.65 -9.84
N ASN A 165 -4.55 -6.50 -10.49
CA ASN A 165 -3.24 -5.89 -10.68
C ASN A 165 -2.86 -5.05 -9.45
N LEU A 166 -1.67 -5.28 -8.90
CA LEU A 166 -1.07 -4.39 -7.91
C LEU A 166 -0.06 -3.47 -8.57
N THR A 167 -0.29 -2.17 -8.45
CA THR A 167 0.68 -1.13 -8.83
C THR A 167 1.17 -0.43 -7.56
N ALA A 168 2.45 -0.59 -7.21
CA ALA A 168 3.06 0.21 -6.15
C ALA A 168 3.78 1.41 -6.75
N LEU A 169 3.75 2.57 -6.06
CA LEU A 169 4.55 3.73 -6.50
C LEU A 169 6.04 3.39 -6.41
N THR A 170 6.44 2.66 -5.39
CA THR A 170 7.83 2.20 -5.25
C THR A 170 7.88 0.92 -4.44
N THR A 171 9.05 0.29 -4.40
CA THR A 171 9.31 -0.89 -3.59
C THR A 171 10.29 -0.58 -2.46
N ILE A 172 10.28 -1.41 -1.41
CA ILE A 172 11.28 -1.27 -0.34
C ILE A 172 12.71 -1.45 -0.89
N GLN A 173 12.89 -2.30 -1.88
CA GLN A 173 14.18 -2.49 -2.55
C GLN A 173 14.64 -1.22 -3.26
N ASP A 174 13.76 -0.55 -4.02
CA ASP A 174 14.11 0.69 -4.74
C ASP A 174 14.41 1.83 -3.78
N ILE A 175 13.64 1.96 -2.69
CA ILE A 175 13.90 2.92 -1.62
C ILE A 175 15.29 2.68 -1.03
N THR A 176 15.59 1.45 -0.63
CA THR A 176 16.87 1.13 0.03
C THR A 176 18.05 1.31 -0.92
N ARG A 177 17.90 0.89 -2.20
CA ARG A 177 18.92 1.11 -3.24
C ARG A 177 19.20 2.59 -3.47
N THR A 178 18.14 3.41 -3.53
CA THR A 178 18.27 4.86 -3.69
C THR A 178 18.99 5.50 -2.51
N LEU A 179 18.67 5.09 -1.29
CA LEU A 179 19.36 5.55 -0.08
C LEU A 179 20.84 5.13 -0.07
N HIS A 180 21.15 3.91 -0.50
CA HIS A 180 22.53 3.43 -0.61
C HIS A 180 23.32 4.23 -1.66
N GLN A 181 22.77 4.45 -2.83
CA GLN A 181 23.41 5.28 -3.88
C GLN A 181 23.65 6.73 -3.43
N ALA A 182 22.80 7.25 -2.54
CA ALA A 182 22.95 8.56 -1.93
C ALA A 182 23.93 8.57 -0.73
N GLY A 183 24.51 7.42 -0.37
CA GLY A 183 25.41 7.28 0.78
C GLY A 183 24.73 7.43 2.15
N LEU A 184 23.41 7.25 2.20
CA LEU A 184 22.61 7.40 3.43
C LEU A 184 22.44 6.08 4.21
N VAL A 185 22.67 4.95 3.57
CA VAL A 185 22.73 3.61 4.18
C VAL A 185 23.89 2.84 3.58
N ASP A 186 24.43 1.86 4.30
CA ASP A 186 25.54 1.03 3.87
C ASP A 186 25.07 -0.17 3.03
N GLU A 187 26.04 -0.87 2.42
CA GLU A 187 25.80 -2.06 1.59
C GLU A 187 25.18 -3.20 2.41
N SER A 188 25.59 -3.36 3.66
CA SER A 188 25.07 -4.42 4.54
C SER A 188 23.56 -4.25 4.81
N THR A 189 23.09 -3.02 4.90
CA THR A 189 21.67 -2.68 5.02
C THR A 189 20.89 -3.05 3.75
N LEU A 190 21.44 -2.73 2.57
CA LEU A 190 20.83 -3.09 1.29
C LEU A 190 20.75 -4.63 1.13
N ASP A 191 21.84 -5.33 1.43
CA ASP A 191 21.90 -6.79 1.36
C ASP A 191 20.88 -7.46 2.31
N ALA A 192 20.72 -6.93 3.51
CA ALA A 192 19.74 -7.44 4.48
C ALA A 192 18.30 -7.33 3.95
N VAL A 193 17.96 -6.20 3.29
CA VAL A 193 16.63 -6.01 2.67
C VAL A 193 16.44 -6.95 1.49
N ILE A 194 17.45 -7.12 0.62
CA ILE A 194 17.37 -8.03 -0.52
C ILE A 194 17.18 -9.49 -0.05
N LYS A 195 17.90 -9.91 0.99
CA LYS A 195 17.74 -11.25 1.58
C LYS A 195 16.35 -11.47 2.17
N GLN A 196 15.79 -10.45 2.83
CA GLN A 196 14.42 -10.52 3.36
C GLN A 196 13.40 -10.78 2.23
N ILE A 197 13.52 -10.06 1.12
CA ILE A 197 12.61 -10.21 -0.03
C ILE A 197 12.75 -11.61 -0.63
N ALA A 198 13.97 -12.08 -0.86
CA ALA A 198 14.22 -13.41 -1.42
C ALA A 198 13.68 -14.54 -0.52
N GLY A 199 13.83 -14.41 0.80
CA GLY A 199 13.31 -15.40 1.76
C GLY A 199 11.79 -15.36 1.94
N SER A 200 11.12 -14.30 1.51
CA SER A 200 9.65 -14.21 1.58
C SER A 200 8.96 -15.09 0.53
N GLY A 201 9.63 -15.44 -0.56
CA GLY A 201 9.11 -16.33 -1.62
C GLY A 201 9.25 -17.84 -1.31
N GLU A 202 10.02 -18.22 -0.29
CA GLU A 202 10.28 -19.64 0.02
C GLU A 202 9.33 -20.24 1.08
N TYR A 203 8.39 -19.47 1.65
CA TYR A 203 7.56 -19.89 2.80
C TYR A 203 6.10 -20.22 2.45
N GLU A 204 5.74 -20.40 1.18
CA GLU A 204 4.37 -20.79 0.78
C GLU A 204 4.19 -22.29 0.47
N ALA A 205 5.08 -23.14 0.95
CA ALA A 205 4.98 -24.58 0.71
C ALA A 205 5.01 -25.38 2.02
N ASP A 206 4.00 -25.14 2.92
CA ASP A 206 3.64 -26.14 3.97
C ASP A 206 2.17 -25.97 4.38
#